data_53774f1303a1da8ebbfce616d9ae4e11
#
_entry.id   53774f1303a1da8ebbfce616d9ae4e11
#
_cell.length_a   1.000
_cell.length_b   1.000
_cell.length_c   1.000
_cell.angle_alpha   90.00
_cell.angle_beta   90.00
_cell.angle_gamma   90.00
#
_symmetry.space_group_name_H-M   'P 1'
#
loop_
_entity.id
_entity.type
_entity.pdbx_description
1 polymer ?
#
loop_
_entity_poly.entity_id
_entity_poly.type
_entity_poly.pdbx_seq_one_letter_code
_entity_poly.pdbx_strand_id
1 'polypeptide(L)'
;IYEALHYGIQKFTEQAGIRRVVIGVSGGIDSAVNAALYATVFKPEDMLLVNMPSTYNSQITKSLAEESAKNIGCTYSVIPVQDSLELTRKQFLQMNLTRNGEVLSPLTLTPFMEENVQARDRSSRILAAAAAAFGGAFTCNANKAEMTVGYATLYGDGAGFLAATADLWKHQVYDLAHYLNTEVFGREVVPQGSIDIIPSAELSAAQDITKGQGDPLIYPYHDYLFSSFVERWQRATPETILRWYDEGTLEENLHTPLCITDIFPGPSEFIADLERWWNLFSGFAVAKRIQSPPMLAISRRAFGNDLRESQIRPYYTQEYERLKKKLLQ
;
A
#
# COMPACT_ATOMS: atom_id res chain seq x y z
N ILE A 1 11.25 15.24 7.23
CA ILE A 1 10.72 14.26 6.24
C ILE A 1 10.49 14.96 4.90
N TYR A 2 9.62 15.98 4.83
CA TYR A 2 9.27 16.66 3.58
C TYR A 2 10.48 17.08 2.74
N GLU A 3 11.44 17.82 3.29
CA GLU A 3 12.64 18.28 2.58
C GLU A 3 13.45 17.14 1.96
N ALA A 4 13.56 16.02 2.67
CA ALA A 4 14.27 14.83 2.18
C ALA A 4 13.52 14.17 1.00
N LEU A 5 12.19 14.09 1.06
CA LEU A 5 11.36 13.56 -0.02
C LEU A 5 11.39 14.48 -1.25
N HIS A 6 11.20 15.77 -1.05
CA HIS A 6 11.27 16.78 -2.11
C HIS A 6 12.62 16.72 -2.84
N TYR A 7 13.72 16.79 -2.11
CA TYR A 7 15.08 16.69 -2.66
C TYR A 7 15.30 15.34 -3.37
N GLY A 8 14.87 14.23 -2.74
CA GLY A 8 15.02 12.90 -3.30
C GLY A 8 14.28 12.72 -4.61
N ILE A 9 13.01 13.17 -4.71
CA ILE A 9 12.23 13.14 -5.95
C ILE A 9 12.92 13.99 -7.01
N GLN A 10 13.28 15.23 -6.67
CA GLN A 10 13.94 16.15 -7.59
C GLN A 10 15.21 15.52 -8.17
N LYS A 11 16.11 15.05 -7.32
CA LYS A 11 17.40 14.50 -7.76
C LYS A 11 17.26 13.19 -8.53
N PHE A 12 16.37 12.31 -8.08
CA PHE A 12 16.13 11.05 -8.80
C PHE A 12 15.57 11.29 -10.20
N THR A 13 14.59 12.18 -10.33
CA THR A 13 13.97 12.49 -11.64
C THR A 13 14.91 13.25 -12.56
N GLU A 14 15.69 14.20 -12.05
CA GLU A 14 16.76 14.89 -12.80
C GLU A 14 17.77 13.89 -13.37
N GLN A 15 18.31 12.99 -12.55
CA GLN A 15 19.32 12.02 -12.96
C GLN A 15 18.77 10.95 -13.92
N ALA A 16 17.50 10.55 -13.74
CA ALA A 16 16.83 9.59 -14.61
C ALA A 16 16.30 10.23 -15.91
N GLY A 17 16.39 11.55 -16.06
CA GLY A 17 15.86 12.28 -17.22
C GLY A 17 14.34 12.31 -17.31
N ILE A 18 13.63 12.08 -16.19
CA ILE A 18 12.17 12.07 -16.13
C ILE A 18 11.66 13.51 -16.00
N ARG A 19 10.91 13.95 -16.98
CA ARG A 19 10.39 15.34 -17.05
C ARG A 19 8.89 15.43 -16.86
N ARG A 20 8.16 14.33 -16.92
CA ARG A 20 6.72 14.23 -16.74
C ARG A 20 6.37 13.06 -15.85
N VAL A 21 5.33 13.21 -15.06
CA VAL A 21 4.89 12.18 -14.12
C VAL A 21 3.42 11.84 -14.31
N VAL A 22 3.10 10.56 -14.24
CA VAL A 22 1.73 10.03 -14.20
C VAL A 22 1.48 9.40 -12.86
N ILE A 23 0.40 9.79 -12.19
CA ILE A 23 0.06 9.32 -10.85
C ILE A 23 -1.33 8.71 -10.88
N GLY A 24 -1.45 7.46 -10.44
CA GLY A 24 -2.73 6.83 -10.20
C GLY A 24 -3.38 7.43 -8.96
N VAL A 25 -4.56 8.02 -9.08
CA VAL A 25 -5.28 8.63 -7.94
C VAL A 25 -6.56 7.87 -7.67
N SER A 26 -6.68 7.33 -6.45
CA SER A 26 -7.87 6.58 -5.99
C SER A 26 -8.85 7.47 -5.23
N GLY A 27 -8.42 8.64 -4.75
CA GLY A 27 -9.13 9.47 -3.79
C GLY A 27 -8.75 9.16 -2.32
N GLY A 28 -7.98 8.10 -2.07
CA GLY A 28 -7.40 7.81 -0.76
C GLY A 28 -6.15 8.63 -0.49
N ILE A 29 -5.76 8.72 0.79
CA ILE A 29 -4.71 9.62 1.28
C ILE A 29 -3.35 9.37 0.63
N ASP A 30 -2.91 8.11 0.44
CA ASP A 30 -1.58 7.82 -0.10
C ASP A 30 -1.41 8.42 -1.50
N SER A 31 -2.40 8.24 -2.38
CA SER A 31 -2.36 8.78 -3.73
C SER A 31 -2.46 10.31 -3.76
N ALA A 32 -3.26 10.91 -2.88
CA ALA A 32 -3.41 12.36 -2.78
C ALA A 32 -2.13 13.02 -2.24
N VAL A 33 -1.50 12.43 -1.22
CA VAL A 33 -0.21 12.90 -0.68
C VAL A 33 0.90 12.77 -1.71
N ASN A 34 1.00 11.64 -2.42
CA ASN A 34 1.97 11.51 -3.49
C ASN A 34 1.74 12.56 -4.59
N ALA A 35 0.49 12.79 -5.03
CA ALA A 35 0.19 13.82 -6.02
C ALA A 35 0.64 15.21 -5.55
N ALA A 36 0.31 15.60 -4.32
CA ALA A 36 0.72 16.86 -3.74
C ALA A 36 2.25 16.98 -3.58
N LEU A 37 2.92 15.90 -3.17
CA LEU A 37 4.37 15.85 -3.03
C LEU A 37 5.07 16.04 -4.37
N TYR A 38 4.63 15.34 -5.43
CA TYR A 38 5.19 15.52 -6.77
C TYR A 38 4.89 16.91 -7.35
N ALA A 39 3.78 17.55 -6.97
CA ALA A 39 3.45 18.92 -7.37
C ALA A 39 4.42 19.97 -6.78
N THR A 40 5.25 19.61 -5.78
CA THR A 40 6.33 20.48 -5.31
C THR A 40 7.57 20.45 -6.21
N VAL A 41 7.67 19.47 -7.11
CA VAL A 41 8.84 19.25 -7.99
C VAL A 41 8.47 19.48 -9.47
N PHE A 42 7.28 19.06 -9.88
CA PHE A 42 6.82 19.16 -11.26
C PHE A 42 5.83 20.30 -11.43
N LYS A 43 5.82 20.92 -12.61
CA LYS A 43 4.80 21.89 -12.96
C LYS A 43 3.48 21.19 -13.27
N PRO A 44 2.32 21.83 -13.07
CA PRO A 44 1.01 21.23 -13.33
C PRO A 44 0.84 20.65 -14.74
N GLU A 45 1.41 21.29 -15.77
CA GLU A 45 1.38 20.83 -17.16
C GLU A 45 2.20 19.55 -17.43
N ASP A 46 3.15 19.24 -16.55
CA ASP A 46 3.99 18.05 -16.61
C ASP A 46 3.48 16.91 -15.70
N MET A 47 2.29 17.06 -15.14
CA MET A 47 1.63 16.08 -14.29
C MET A 47 0.31 15.60 -14.88
N LEU A 48 0.11 14.29 -14.90
CA LEU A 48 -1.16 13.65 -15.28
C LEU A 48 -1.64 12.76 -14.13
N LEU A 49 -2.79 13.08 -13.55
CA LEU A 49 -3.47 12.24 -12.57
C LEU A 49 -4.51 11.37 -13.28
N VAL A 50 -4.48 10.07 -13.01
CA VAL A 50 -5.38 9.10 -13.63
C VAL A 50 -6.19 8.39 -12.57
N ASN A 51 -7.52 8.57 -12.58
CA ASN A 51 -8.44 7.77 -11.79
C ASN A 51 -8.90 6.54 -12.59
N MET A 52 -8.84 5.37 -11.98
CA MET A 52 -9.10 4.09 -12.65
C MET A 52 -10.18 3.28 -11.89
N PRO A 53 -11.42 3.76 -11.88
CA PRO A 53 -12.47 3.15 -11.08
C PRO A 53 -12.95 1.81 -11.66
N SER A 54 -13.41 0.95 -10.75
CA SER A 54 -14.26 -0.20 -11.02
C SER A 54 -15.67 0.05 -10.50
N THR A 55 -16.54 -0.96 -10.55
CA THR A 55 -17.89 -0.91 -9.96
C THR A 55 -17.88 -0.82 -8.43
N TYR A 56 -16.77 -1.15 -7.78
CA TYR A 56 -16.62 -1.13 -6.32
C TYR A 56 -16.25 0.25 -5.77
N ASN A 57 -15.70 1.14 -6.60
CA ASN A 57 -15.31 2.47 -6.15
C ASN A 57 -16.50 3.36 -5.88
N SER A 58 -16.55 3.94 -4.70
CA SER A 58 -17.60 4.86 -4.27
C SER A 58 -17.57 6.17 -5.07
N GLN A 59 -18.69 6.91 -5.05
CA GLN A 59 -18.72 8.25 -5.64
C GLN A 59 -17.85 9.23 -4.85
N ILE A 60 -17.69 8.98 -3.54
CA ILE A 60 -16.87 9.81 -2.65
C ILE A 60 -15.41 9.78 -3.12
N THR A 61 -14.80 8.61 -3.24
CA THR A 61 -13.40 8.48 -3.66
C THR A 61 -13.16 9.00 -5.07
N LYS A 62 -14.11 8.80 -6.00
CA LYS A 62 -14.04 9.38 -7.35
C LYS A 62 -13.99 10.91 -7.32
N SER A 63 -14.84 11.55 -6.50
CA SER A 63 -14.86 13.00 -6.35
C SER A 63 -13.57 13.52 -5.71
N LEU A 64 -13.03 12.84 -4.69
CA LEU A 64 -11.78 13.21 -4.04
C LEU A 64 -10.56 13.09 -4.97
N ALA A 65 -10.57 12.10 -5.87
CA ALA A 65 -9.53 11.97 -6.89
C ALA A 65 -9.53 13.15 -7.88
N GLU A 66 -10.71 13.59 -8.33
CA GLU A 66 -10.88 14.75 -9.18
C GLU A 66 -10.51 16.06 -8.46
N GLU A 67 -10.93 16.19 -7.20
CA GLU A 67 -10.60 17.33 -6.33
C GLU A 67 -9.10 17.47 -6.13
N SER A 68 -8.36 16.38 -5.91
CA SER A 68 -6.89 16.38 -5.82
C SER A 68 -6.26 17.01 -7.06
N ALA A 69 -6.71 16.61 -8.26
CA ALA A 69 -6.21 17.14 -9.51
C ALA A 69 -6.55 18.64 -9.68
N LYS A 70 -7.77 19.04 -9.32
CA LYS A 70 -8.23 20.43 -9.36
C LYS A 70 -7.44 21.31 -8.39
N ASN A 71 -7.19 20.83 -7.18
CA ASN A 71 -6.44 21.56 -6.16
C ASN A 71 -4.96 21.77 -6.57
N ILE A 72 -4.37 20.82 -7.27
CA ILE A 72 -3.02 20.93 -7.85
C ILE A 72 -3.04 21.81 -9.11
N GLY A 73 -4.11 21.76 -9.88
CA GLY A 73 -4.26 22.45 -11.18
C GLY A 73 -3.63 21.69 -12.34
N CYS A 74 -3.45 20.36 -12.22
CA CYS A 74 -2.80 19.52 -13.21
C CYS A 74 -3.80 18.78 -14.12
N THR A 75 -3.28 18.09 -15.14
CA THR A 75 -4.11 17.31 -16.07
C THR A 75 -4.73 16.11 -15.34
N TYR A 76 -5.99 15.83 -15.61
CA TYR A 76 -6.76 14.74 -15.03
C TYR A 76 -7.48 13.91 -16.07
N SER A 77 -7.56 12.60 -15.85
CA SER A 77 -8.33 11.66 -16.70
C SER A 77 -8.95 10.55 -15.87
N VAL A 78 -10.09 10.03 -16.35
CA VAL A 78 -10.75 8.85 -15.78
C VAL A 78 -10.72 7.74 -16.82
N ILE A 79 -10.13 6.61 -16.46
CA ILE A 79 -10.01 5.42 -17.31
C ILE A 79 -10.51 4.21 -16.51
N PRO A 80 -11.80 3.82 -16.63
CA PRO A 80 -12.36 2.69 -15.88
C PRO A 80 -11.67 1.36 -16.21
N VAL A 81 -11.53 0.47 -15.21
CA VAL A 81 -10.95 -0.87 -15.40
C VAL A 81 -12.02 -1.95 -15.61
N GLN A 82 -13.30 -1.63 -15.50
CA GLN A 82 -14.39 -2.60 -15.50
C GLN A 82 -14.44 -3.43 -16.78
N ASP A 83 -14.39 -2.80 -17.94
CA ASP A 83 -14.48 -3.48 -19.24
C ASP A 83 -13.32 -4.49 -19.44
N SER A 84 -12.13 -4.13 -18.98
CA SER A 84 -10.96 -4.99 -19.04
C SER A 84 -11.09 -6.21 -18.12
N LEU A 85 -11.63 -6.03 -16.92
CA LEU A 85 -11.93 -7.12 -16.00
C LEU A 85 -12.95 -8.10 -16.60
N GLU A 86 -14.02 -7.58 -17.20
CA GLU A 86 -15.04 -8.38 -17.85
C GLU A 86 -14.50 -9.15 -19.06
N LEU A 87 -13.65 -8.48 -19.86
CA LEU A 87 -12.94 -9.15 -20.97
C LEU A 87 -12.06 -10.29 -20.45
N THR A 88 -11.31 -10.07 -19.39
CA THR A 88 -10.46 -11.09 -18.75
C THR A 88 -11.31 -12.27 -18.28
N ARG A 89 -12.42 -12.03 -17.56
CA ARG A 89 -13.37 -13.09 -17.14
C ARG A 89 -13.84 -13.92 -18.34
N LYS A 90 -14.26 -13.25 -19.41
CA LYS A 90 -14.74 -13.92 -20.62
C LYS A 90 -13.67 -14.79 -21.27
N GLN A 91 -12.45 -14.29 -21.35
CA GLN A 91 -11.31 -15.04 -21.91
C GLN A 91 -11.00 -16.30 -21.08
N PHE A 92 -11.04 -16.21 -19.76
CA PHE A 92 -10.81 -17.36 -18.87
C PHE A 92 -11.91 -18.40 -18.95
N LEU A 93 -13.18 -17.99 -19.07
CA LEU A 93 -14.30 -18.90 -19.28
C LEU A 93 -14.27 -19.64 -20.63
N GLN A 94 -13.62 -19.05 -21.63
CA GLN A 94 -13.52 -19.59 -22.97
C GLN A 94 -12.19 -20.29 -23.26
N MET A 95 -11.27 -20.33 -22.27
CA MET A 95 -9.96 -20.91 -22.50
C MET A 95 -10.02 -22.44 -22.63
N ASN A 96 -9.28 -22.97 -23.60
CA ASN A 96 -9.07 -24.39 -23.76
C ASN A 96 -7.77 -24.81 -23.11
N LEU A 97 -7.82 -25.59 -22.05
CA LEU A 97 -6.65 -26.17 -21.39
C LEU A 97 -6.44 -27.58 -21.90
N THR A 98 -5.22 -27.88 -22.36
CA THR A 98 -4.85 -29.23 -22.81
C THR A 98 -3.56 -29.69 -22.14
N ARG A 99 -3.49 -30.98 -21.81
CA ARG A 99 -2.26 -31.66 -21.35
C ARG A 99 -2.13 -32.98 -22.08
N ASN A 100 -1.06 -33.14 -22.83
CA ASN A 100 -0.82 -34.36 -23.62
C ASN A 100 -1.99 -34.76 -24.58
N GLY A 101 -2.72 -33.76 -25.12
CA GLY A 101 -3.88 -33.96 -25.96
C GLY A 101 -5.21 -34.12 -25.24
N GLU A 102 -5.24 -34.22 -23.92
CA GLU A 102 -6.46 -34.24 -23.13
C GLU A 102 -6.95 -32.84 -22.82
N VAL A 103 -8.25 -32.61 -22.93
CA VAL A 103 -8.89 -31.34 -22.56
C VAL A 103 -9.11 -31.32 -21.04
N LEU A 104 -8.62 -30.27 -20.40
CA LEU A 104 -8.77 -30.05 -18.96
C LEU A 104 -9.89 -29.04 -18.67
N SER A 105 -10.38 -29.03 -17.41
CA SER A 105 -11.35 -28.04 -16.97
C SER A 105 -10.78 -26.62 -17.06
N PRO A 106 -11.57 -25.62 -17.45
CA PRO A 106 -11.16 -24.22 -17.47
C PRO A 106 -10.70 -23.74 -16.08
N LEU A 107 -9.80 -22.75 -16.05
CA LEU A 107 -9.45 -22.05 -14.83
C LEU A 107 -10.59 -21.08 -14.45
N THR A 108 -10.82 -20.94 -13.15
CA THR A 108 -11.79 -19.98 -12.61
C THR A 108 -11.09 -18.90 -11.81
N LEU A 109 -11.56 -17.67 -11.92
CA LEU A 109 -11.10 -16.55 -11.10
C LEU A 109 -11.98 -16.46 -9.84
N THR A 110 -11.36 -16.48 -8.68
CA THR A 110 -12.04 -16.15 -7.41
C THR A 110 -12.10 -14.62 -7.24
N PRO A 111 -12.98 -14.07 -6.39
CA PRO A 111 -13.02 -12.63 -6.11
C PRO A 111 -11.66 -12.04 -5.73
N PHE A 112 -10.88 -12.74 -4.89
CA PHE A 112 -9.53 -12.33 -4.53
C PHE A 112 -8.55 -12.31 -5.72
N MET A 113 -8.68 -13.25 -6.65
CA MET A 113 -7.87 -13.24 -7.89
C MET A 113 -8.25 -12.05 -8.77
N GLU A 114 -9.52 -11.68 -8.82
CA GLU A 114 -10.00 -10.53 -9.57
C GLU A 114 -9.52 -9.20 -9.00
N GLU A 115 -9.36 -9.06 -7.68
CA GLU A 115 -8.69 -7.90 -7.06
C GLU A 115 -7.27 -7.75 -7.61
N ASN A 116 -6.53 -8.85 -7.68
CA ASN A 116 -5.17 -8.86 -8.24
C ASN A 116 -5.15 -8.54 -9.76
N VAL A 117 -6.15 -8.99 -10.52
CA VAL A 117 -6.30 -8.62 -11.94
C VAL A 117 -6.50 -7.12 -12.07
N GLN A 118 -7.41 -6.54 -11.28
CA GLN A 118 -7.66 -5.09 -11.28
C GLN A 118 -6.42 -4.27 -10.94
N ALA A 119 -5.64 -4.66 -9.91
CA ALA A 119 -4.43 -3.96 -9.51
C ALA A 119 -3.37 -3.99 -10.62
N ARG A 120 -3.18 -5.14 -11.29
CA ARG A 120 -2.26 -5.27 -12.43
C ARG A 120 -2.71 -4.46 -13.63
N ASP A 121 -4.01 -4.46 -13.91
CA ASP A 121 -4.57 -3.70 -15.02
C ASP A 121 -4.38 -2.19 -14.85
N ARG A 122 -4.58 -1.68 -13.63
CA ARG A 122 -4.30 -0.28 -13.30
C ARG A 122 -2.85 0.09 -13.58
N SER A 123 -1.90 -0.68 -13.09
CA SER A 123 -0.47 -0.33 -13.18
C SER A 123 0.15 -0.74 -14.51
N SER A 124 0.15 -2.05 -14.82
CA SER A 124 0.91 -2.60 -15.94
C SER A 124 0.28 -2.29 -17.31
N ARG A 125 -1.00 -1.97 -17.36
CA ARG A 125 -1.67 -1.58 -18.60
C ARG A 125 -1.94 -0.07 -18.65
N ILE A 126 -2.79 0.46 -17.75
CA ILE A 126 -3.29 1.85 -17.88
C ILE A 126 -2.19 2.85 -17.55
N LEU A 127 -1.58 2.79 -16.36
CA LEU A 127 -0.55 3.75 -15.98
C LEU A 127 0.69 3.65 -16.84
N ALA A 128 1.10 2.44 -17.22
CA ALA A 128 2.23 2.23 -18.14
C ALA A 128 1.96 2.83 -19.52
N ALA A 129 0.77 2.62 -20.09
CA ALA A 129 0.38 3.20 -21.36
C ALA A 129 0.24 4.72 -21.29
N ALA A 130 -0.38 5.24 -20.22
CA ALA A 130 -0.52 6.68 -19.99
C ALA A 130 0.85 7.37 -19.85
N ALA A 131 1.79 6.75 -19.10
CA ALA A 131 3.15 7.26 -18.96
C ALA A 131 3.88 7.31 -20.30
N ALA A 132 3.79 6.26 -21.10
CA ALA A 132 4.37 6.22 -22.44
C ALA A 132 3.77 7.30 -23.37
N ALA A 133 2.45 7.43 -23.38
CA ALA A 133 1.76 8.42 -24.21
C ALA A 133 2.00 9.87 -23.76
N PHE A 134 2.11 10.09 -22.45
CA PHE A 134 2.38 11.41 -21.87
C PHE A 134 3.86 11.80 -21.97
N GLY A 135 4.75 10.85 -22.28
CA GLY A 135 6.20 11.06 -22.37
C GLY A 135 6.86 11.18 -21.01
N GLY A 136 6.40 10.42 -20.04
CA GLY A 136 6.86 10.43 -18.64
C GLY A 136 6.97 9.04 -18.04
N ALA A 137 6.91 8.98 -16.70
CA ALA A 137 6.93 7.75 -15.93
C ALA A 137 5.82 7.75 -14.87
N PHE A 138 5.32 6.58 -14.45
CA PHE A 138 4.28 6.51 -13.42
C PHE A 138 4.85 6.13 -12.05
N THR A 139 4.21 6.63 -10.99
CA THR A 139 4.65 6.47 -9.60
C THR A 139 4.09 5.21 -8.93
N CYS A 140 4.80 4.73 -7.90
CA CYS A 140 4.26 3.82 -6.90
C CYS A 140 3.86 4.64 -5.65
N ASN A 141 2.63 4.49 -5.19
CA ASN A 141 2.08 5.28 -4.09
C ASN A 141 2.00 4.49 -2.77
N ALA A 142 2.65 3.33 -2.68
CA ALA A 142 2.65 2.49 -1.49
C ALA A 142 3.30 3.19 -0.28
N ASN A 143 2.81 2.89 0.91
CA ASN A 143 3.41 3.27 2.19
C ASN A 143 4.21 2.11 2.82
N LYS A 144 4.91 2.37 3.91
CA LYS A 144 5.79 1.40 4.56
C LYS A 144 5.03 0.24 5.20
N ALA A 145 3.84 0.46 5.75
CA ALA A 145 3.04 -0.60 6.33
C ALA A 145 2.64 -1.64 5.27
N GLU A 146 2.16 -1.16 4.12
CA GLU A 146 1.82 -2.01 2.97
C GLU A 146 3.05 -2.77 2.45
N MET A 147 4.17 -2.09 2.28
CA MET A 147 5.42 -2.72 1.83
C MET A 147 5.94 -3.77 2.81
N THR A 148 5.81 -3.54 4.11
CA THR A 148 6.27 -4.46 5.15
C THR A 148 5.61 -5.83 5.01
N VAL A 149 4.30 -5.87 4.91
CA VAL A 149 3.55 -7.14 4.87
C VAL A 149 3.15 -7.56 3.45
N GLY A 150 3.54 -6.76 2.44
CA GLY A 150 3.19 -7.02 1.06
C GLY A 150 1.69 -6.88 0.78
N TYR A 151 1.02 -5.93 1.44
CA TYR A 151 -0.37 -5.57 1.15
C TYR A 151 -0.43 -4.76 -0.15
N ALA A 152 -0.03 -5.43 -1.22
CA ALA A 152 0.01 -4.97 -2.59
C ALA A 152 -0.02 -6.18 -3.53
N THR A 153 -0.35 -5.98 -4.78
CA THR A 153 -0.33 -7.04 -5.80
C THR A 153 1.00 -7.07 -6.52
N LEU A 154 1.61 -8.25 -6.61
CA LEU A 154 2.83 -8.47 -7.40
C LEU A 154 2.58 -8.07 -8.86
N TYR A 155 3.45 -7.23 -9.44
CA TYR A 155 3.31 -6.60 -10.77
C TYR A 155 2.06 -5.70 -10.91
N GLY A 156 1.46 -5.27 -9.79
CA GLY A 156 0.30 -4.39 -9.72
C GLY A 156 0.64 -3.04 -9.11
N ASP A 157 -0.10 -2.66 -8.09
CA ASP A 157 -0.02 -1.37 -7.37
C ASP A 157 1.33 -1.09 -6.69
N GLY A 158 2.14 -2.13 -6.44
CA GLY A 158 3.54 -1.98 -6.02
C GLY A 158 4.52 -1.63 -7.15
N ALA A 159 4.06 -1.34 -8.39
CA ALA A 159 4.92 -0.99 -9.51
C ALA A 159 5.00 0.53 -9.73
N GLY A 160 6.05 0.98 -10.40
CA GLY A 160 6.30 2.38 -10.73
C GLY A 160 7.78 2.66 -10.95
N PHE A 161 8.14 3.91 -11.23
CA PHE A 161 9.55 4.28 -11.40
C PHE A 161 10.23 4.65 -10.08
N LEU A 162 9.46 5.13 -9.11
CA LEU A 162 9.90 5.54 -7.77
C LEU A 162 8.74 5.38 -6.79
N ALA A 163 9.01 4.81 -5.62
CA ALA A 163 8.09 4.70 -4.50
C ALA A 163 8.51 5.73 -3.43
N ALA A 164 8.10 6.99 -3.60
CA ALA A 164 8.60 8.09 -2.78
C ALA A 164 8.19 7.97 -1.30
N THR A 165 6.98 7.47 -1.02
CA THR A 165 6.42 7.33 0.34
C THR A 165 6.56 5.93 0.94
N ALA A 166 7.21 4.99 0.25
CA ALA A 166 7.29 3.59 0.67
C ALA A 166 8.13 3.35 1.95
N ASP A 167 8.86 4.35 2.43
CA ASP A 167 9.57 4.33 3.71
C ASP A 167 8.88 5.17 4.80
N LEU A 168 7.65 5.63 4.57
CA LEU A 168 6.80 6.31 5.55
C LEU A 168 5.71 5.39 6.07
N TRP A 169 5.55 5.31 7.40
CA TRP A 169 4.41 4.69 8.04
C TRP A 169 3.12 5.46 7.74
N LYS A 170 1.97 4.81 7.83
CA LYS A 170 0.68 5.44 7.50
C LYS A 170 0.42 6.72 8.31
N HIS A 171 0.72 6.72 9.62
CA HIS A 171 0.59 7.93 10.43
C HIS A 171 1.48 9.07 9.92
N GLN A 172 2.69 8.78 9.43
CA GLN A 172 3.58 9.78 8.84
C GLN A 172 3.06 10.32 7.50
N VAL A 173 2.30 9.51 6.75
CA VAL A 173 1.61 9.97 5.53
C VAL A 173 0.52 10.98 5.90
N TYR A 174 -0.24 10.75 6.98
CA TYR A 174 -1.21 11.71 7.50
C TYR A 174 -0.54 13.02 7.97
N ASP A 175 0.54 12.92 8.75
CA ASP A 175 1.31 14.09 9.18
C ASP A 175 1.84 14.89 7.98
N LEU A 176 2.32 14.19 6.95
CA LEU A 176 2.79 14.82 5.72
C LEU A 176 1.65 15.51 4.95
N ALA A 177 0.45 14.93 4.92
CA ALA A 177 -0.72 15.56 4.30
C ALA A 177 -1.04 16.92 4.94
N HIS A 178 -1.10 16.96 6.27
CA HIS A 178 -1.31 18.19 7.02
C HIS A 178 -0.19 19.21 6.77
N TYR A 179 1.07 18.77 6.82
CA TYR A 179 2.23 19.61 6.58
C TYR A 179 2.23 20.21 5.16
N LEU A 180 1.90 19.41 4.14
CA LEU A 180 1.77 19.91 2.77
C LEU A 180 0.71 21.00 2.67
N ASN A 181 -0.47 20.78 3.25
CA ASN A 181 -1.55 21.76 3.20
C ASN A 181 -1.21 23.07 3.95
N THR A 182 -0.64 22.97 5.17
CA THR A 182 -0.42 24.15 6.04
C THR A 182 0.87 24.88 5.73
N GLU A 183 2.00 24.15 5.66
CA GLU A 183 3.33 24.76 5.61
C GLU A 183 3.87 24.94 4.19
N VAL A 184 3.59 23.96 3.29
CA VAL A 184 4.17 23.99 1.95
C VAL A 184 3.31 24.81 0.98
N PHE A 185 2.01 24.52 0.92
CA PHE A 185 1.11 25.21 -0.02
C PHE A 185 0.33 26.36 0.62
N GLY A 186 0.17 26.40 1.95
CA GLY A 186 -0.65 27.39 2.66
C GLY A 186 -2.14 27.35 2.26
N ARG A 187 -2.59 26.23 1.70
CA ARG A 187 -3.96 25.96 1.27
C ARG A 187 -4.21 24.47 1.16
N GLU A 188 -5.46 24.07 1.08
CA GLU A 188 -5.83 22.68 0.86
C GLU A 188 -5.41 22.23 -0.55
N VAL A 189 -4.46 21.28 -0.61
CA VAL A 189 -4.01 20.60 -1.84
C VAL A 189 -4.34 19.10 -1.74
N VAL A 190 -4.07 18.50 -0.59
CA VAL A 190 -4.60 17.18 -0.23
C VAL A 190 -6.01 17.39 0.30
N PRO A 191 -7.07 16.87 -0.36
CA PRO A 191 -8.44 17.08 0.09
C PRO A 191 -8.67 16.59 1.52
N GLN A 192 -9.37 17.38 2.33
CA GLN A 192 -9.71 16.98 3.70
C GLN A 192 -10.47 15.65 3.72
N GLY A 193 -11.37 15.42 2.75
CA GLY A 193 -12.09 14.15 2.62
C GLY A 193 -11.17 12.95 2.40
N SER A 194 -10.00 13.12 1.74
CA SER A 194 -9.00 12.05 1.60
C SER A 194 -8.28 11.74 2.90
N ILE A 195 -8.18 12.73 3.81
CA ILE A 195 -7.61 12.56 5.15
C ILE A 195 -8.62 11.86 6.08
N ASP A 196 -9.91 12.22 5.97
CA ASP A 196 -10.96 11.75 6.87
C ASP A 196 -11.51 10.37 6.52
N ILE A 197 -11.38 9.95 5.25
CA ILE A 197 -11.96 8.70 4.76
C ILE A 197 -11.21 7.48 5.34
N ILE A 198 -11.95 6.42 5.64
CA ILE A 198 -11.36 5.15 6.06
C ILE A 198 -10.46 4.60 4.94
N PRO A 199 -9.20 4.23 5.22
CA PRO A 199 -8.32 3.61 4.24
C PRO A 199 -8.94 2.34 3.65
N SER A 200 -9.03 2.28 2.32
CA SER A 200 -9.57 1.14 1.61
C SER A 200 -9.05 1.11 0.17
N ALA A 201 -8.71 -0.07 -0.32
CA ALA A 201 -8.35 -0.27 -1.72
C ALA A 201 -9.57 -0.33 -2.65
N GLU A 202 -10.80 -0.48 -2.12
CA GLU A 202 -12.08 -0.58 -2.86
C GLU A 202 -12.02 -1.53 -4.08
N LEU A 203 -11.41 -2.70 -3.91
CA LEU A 203 -11.22 -3.71 -4.97
C LEU A 203 -12.36 -4.74 -5.00
N SER A 204 -13.13 -4.85 -3.93
CA SER A 204 -14.22 -5.81 -3.79
C SER A 204 -15.33 -5.29 -2.87
N ALA A 205 -16.46 -6.01 -2.85
CA ALA A 205 -17.58 -5.69 -1.96
C ALA A 205 -17.24 -5.78 -0.45
N ALA A 206 -16.15 -6.43 -0.08
CA ALA A 206 -15.68 -6.51 1.30
C ALA A 206 -14.93 -5.25 1.77
N GLN A 207 -14.65 -4.31 0.87
CA GLN A 207 -13.93 -3.07 1.13
C GLN A 207 -14.82 -1.83 0.86
N ASP A 208 -16.10 -1.92 1.17
CA ASP A 208 -17.10 -0.87 0.95
C ASP A 208 -17.03 0.20 2.06
N ILE A 209 -16.39 1.32 1.76
CA ILE A 209 -16.22 2.44 2.71
C ILE A 209 -17.55 3.05 3.17
N THR A 210 -18.61 2.95 2.35
CA THR A 210 -19.93 3.48 2.72
C THR A 210 -20.59 2.66 3.85
N LYS A 211 -20.08 1.44 4.06
CA LYS A 211 -20.47 0.54 5.17
C LYS A 211 -19.45 0.52 6.31
N GLY A 212 -18.43 1.39 6.27
CA GLY A 212 -17.36 1.39 7.25
C GLY A 212 -16.38 0.22 7.09
N GLN A 213 -16.32 -0.40 5.91
CA GLN A 213 -15.41 -1.51 5.60
C GLN A 213 -14.18 -0.98 4.88
N GLY A 214 -13.05 -1.00 5.57
CA GLY A 214 -11.75 -0.57 5.06
C GLY A 214 -10.77 -1.73 4.85
N ASP A 215 -9.51 -1.37 4.75
CA ASP A 215 -8.42 -2.32 4.71
C ASP A 215 -8.36 -3.15 6.00
N PRO A 216 -7.84 -4.39 5.96
CA PRO A 216 -7.68 -5.22 7.16
C PRO A 216 -6.55 -4.72 8.08
N LEU A 217 -5.86 -3.65 7.71
CA LEU A 217 -4.80 -3.01 8.46
C LEU A 217 -5.39 -1.98 9.44
N ILE A 218 -5.26 -2.23 10.72
CA ILE A 218 -5.56 -1.25 11.77
C ILE A 218 -4.32 -0.37 11.94
N TYR A 219 -4.13 0.61 11.04
CA TYR A 219 -2.92 1.40 10.93
C TYR A 219 -2.42 2.01 12.26
N PRO A 220 -3.28 2.56 13.14
CA PRO A 220 -2.85 3.09 14.44
C PRO A 220 -2.23 2.05 15.39
N TYR A 221 -2.35 0.76 15.08
CA TYR A 221 -1.70 -0.35 15.78
C TYR A 221 -0.62 -1.00 14.92
N HIS A 222 -0.95 -1.34 13.67
CA HIS A 222 -0.05 -2.12 12.81
C HIS A 222 1.21 -1.34 12.40
N ASP A 223 1.16 -0.03 12.26
CA ASP A 223 2.36 0.78 12.02
C ASP A 223 3.42 0.54 13.12
N TYR A 224 2.99 0.50 14.37
CA TYR A 224 3.86 0.30 15.53
C TYR A 224 4.31 -1.16 15.67
N LEU A 225 3.41 -2.13 15.42
CA LEU A 225 3.76 -3.54 15.38
C LEU A 225 4.82 -3.81 14.32
N PHE A 226 4.59 -3.34 13.08
CA PHE A 226 5.51 -3.56 11.97
C PHE A 226 6.84 -2.78 12.15
N SER A 227 6.78 -1.59 12.73
CA SER A 227 7.99 -0.85 13.09
C SER A 227 8.86 -1.64 14.08
N SER A 228 8.26 -2.40 14.99
CA SER A 228 8.99 -3.27 15.91
C SER A 228 9.74 -4.40 15.20
N PHE A 229 9.19 -4.92 14.07
CA PHE A 229 9.84 -5.94 13.24
C PHE A 229 10.99 -5.38 12.40
N VAL A 230 10.93 -4.10 12.02
CA VAL A 230 11.79 -3.50 10.98
C VAL A 230 12.81 -2.54 11.55
N GLU A 231 12.39 -1.55 12.35
CA GLU A 231 13.21 -0.36 12.65
C GLU A 231 14.01 -0.44 13.94
N ARG A 232 13.62 -1.28 14.86
CA ARG A 232 14.32 -1.39 16.15
C ARG A 232 15.71 -1.99 15.97
N TRP A 233 16.66 -1.56 16.82
CA TRP A 233 18.00 -2.15 16.86
C TRP A 233 17.93 -3.66 17.14
N GLN A 234 17.19 -4.03 18.17
CA GLN A 234 16.77 -5.41 18.41
C GLN A 234 15.34 -5.56 17.86
N ARG A 235 15.21 -6.16 16.68
CA ARG A 235 13.93 -6.39 16.04
C ARG A 235 13.09 -7.33 16.89
N ALA A 236 11.84 -6.95 17.10
CA ALA A 236 10.90 -7.84 17.77
C ALA A 236 10.60 -9.06 16.87
N THR A 237 10.54 -10.21 17.50
CA THR A 237 10.05 -11.45 16.90
C THR A 237 8.66 -11.77 17.46
N PRO A 238 7.89 -12.70 16.88
CA PRO A 238 6.60 -13.10 17.45
C PRO A 238 6.67 -13.51 18.92
N GLU A 239 7.74 -14.20 19.33
CA GLU A 239 7.94 -14.55 20.74
C GLU A 239 8.15 -13.32 21.64
N THR A 240 8.82 -12.28 21.13
CA THR A 240 9.00 -11.02 21.85
C THR A 240 7.65 -10.33 22.06
N ILE A 241 6.83 -10.29 21.01
CA ILE A 241 5.48 -9.70 21.06
C ILE A 241 4.58 -10.46 22.03
N LEU A 242 4.58 -11.80 21.97
CA LEU A 242 3.80 -12.62 22.92
C LEU A 242 4.25 -12.45 24.37
N ARG A 243 5.56 -12.29 24.59
CA ARG A 243 6.08 -12.02 25.93
C ARG A 243 5.60 -10.68 26.46
N TRP A 244 5.66 -9.61 25.66
CA TRP A 244 5.15 -8.30 26.05
C TRP A 244 3.64 -8.32 26.32
N TYR A 245 2.88 -9.12 25.56
CA TYR A 245 1.46 -9.32 25.80
C TYR A 245 1.21 -10.05 27.12
N ASP A 246 1.92 -11.14 27.40
CA ASP A 246 1.83 -11.94 28.64
C ASP A 246 2.23 -11.12 29.89
N GLU A 247 3.17 -10.19 29.76
CA GLU A 247 3.67 -9.31 30.80
C GLU A 247 2.82 -8.04 30.97
N GLY A 248 1.84 -7.79 30.11
CA GLY A 248 1.02 -6.57 30.12
C GLY A 248 1.79 -5.30 29.78
N THR A 249 2.86 -5.42 28.99
CA THR A 249 3.75 -4.30 28.60
C THR A 249 3.74 -4.02 27.10
N LEU A 250 2.81 -4.62 26.36
CA LEU A 250 2.81 -4.59 24.90
C LEU A 250 2.64 -3.17 24.34
N GLU A 251 1.66 -2.42 24.83
CA GLU A 251 1.37 -1.05 24.40
C GLU A 251 2.56 -0.12 24.64
N GLU A 252 3.16 -0.21 25.84
CA GLU A 252 4.34 0.58 26.20
C GLU A 252 5.51 0.23 25.29
N ASN A 253 5.76 -1.05 25.09
CA ASN A 253 6.86 -1.50 24.23
C ASN A 253 6.63 -1.18 22.75
N LEU A 254 5.43 -1.24 22.24
CA LEU A 254 5.11 -0.84 20.85
C LEU A 254 5.11 0.69 20.69
N HIS A 255 4.81 1.44 21.74
CA HIS A 255 4.48 2.88 21.72
C HIS A 255 3.20 3.16 20.92
N THR A 256 2.27 2.20 20.88
CA THR A 256 0.98 2.39 20.21
C THR A 256 0.06 3.30 21.02
N PRO A 257 -0.71 4.19 20.36
CA PRO A 257 -1.69 5.02 21.07
C PRO A 257 -2.97 4.26 21.46
N LEU A 258 -3.14 3.03 20.97
CA LEU A 258 -4.34 2.23 21.19
C LEU A 258 -4.12 1.20 22.29
N CYS A 259 -5.18 0.92 23.06
CA CYS A 259 -5.24 -0.20 23.97
C CYS A 259 -5.52 -1.50 23.17
N ILE A 260 -4.73 -2.54 23.40
CA ILE A 260 -4.84 -3.81 22.65
C ILE A 260 -6.18 -4.50 22.92
N THR A 261 -6.71 -4.38 24.14
CA THR A 261 -8.02 -4.95 24.50
C THR A 261 -9.20 -4.27 23.80
N ASP A 262 -9.02 -3.04 23.28
CA ASP A 262 -10.04 -2.36 22.49
C ASP A 262 -10.05 -2.85 21.03
N ILE A 263 -8.93 -3.46 20.59
CA ILE A 263 -8.77 -3.99 19.23
C ILE A 263 -9.15 -5.47 19.18
N PHE A 264 -8.65 -6.25 20.14
CA PHE A 264 -8.81 -7.71 20.16
C PHE A 264 -9.60 -8.15 21.39
N PRO A 265 -10.70 -8.90 21.19
CA PRO A 265 -11.51 -9.40 22.30
C PRO A 265 -10.75 -10.33 23.25
N GLY A 266 -9.67 -10.97 22.77
CA GLY A 266 -8.88 -11.86 23.61
C GLY A 266 -7.57 -12.33 22.94
N PRO A 267 -6.82 -13.19 23.64
CA PRO A 267 -5.52 -13.68 23.16
C PRO A 267 -5.60 -14.42 21.83
N SER A 268 -6.72 -15.12 21.57
CA SER A 268 -6.90 -15.90 20.36
C SER A 268 -6.88 -15.03 19.11
N GLU A 269 -7.64 -13.94 19.11
CA GLU A 269 -7.74 -13.00 18.02
C GLU A 269 -6.44 -12.22 17.84
N PHE A 270 -5.81 -11.82 18.93
CA PHE A 270 -4.51 -11.16 18.92
C PHE A 270 -3.42 -12.06 18.30
N ILE A 271 -3.34 -13.33 18.73
CA ILE A 271 -2.36 -14.31 18.20
C ILE A 271 -2.62 -14.55 16.70
N ALA A 272 -3.89 -14.73 16.32
CA ALA A 272 -4.25 -14.94 14.91
C ALA A 272 -3.83 -13.76 14.02
N ASP A 273 -4.01 -12.53 14.51
CA ASP A 273 -3.56 -11.31 13.84
C ASP A 273 -2.03 -11.25 13.73
N LEU A 274 -1.31 -11.46 14.83
CA LEU A 274 0.15 -11.49 14.86
C LEU A 274 0.73 -12.52 13.88
N GLU A 275 0.20 -13.75 13.88
CA GLU A 275 0.63 -14.84 12.99
C GLU A 275 0.33 -14.50 11.53
N ARG A 276 -0.84 -13.94 11.23
CA ARG A 276 -1.20 -13.50 9.88
C ARG A 276 -0.16 -12.54 9.32
N TRP A 277 0.16 -11.48 10.06
CA TRP A 277 1.06 -10.44 9.57
C TRP A 277 2.52 -10.88 9.56
N TRP A 278 2.94 -11.65 10.53
CA TRP A 278 4.28 -12.23 10.53
C TRP A 278 4.50 -13.20 9.37
N ASN A 279 3.52 -14.06 9.09
CA ASN A 279 3.57 -14.99 7.95
C ASN A 279 3.65 -14.26 6.61
N LEU A 280 2.93 -13.14 6.46
CA LEU A 280 3.04 -12.29 5.27
C LEU A 280 4.39 -11.59 5.20
N PHE A 281 4.84 -10.95 6.29
CA PHE A 281 6.12 -10.24 6.39
C PHE A 281 7.31 -11.11 6.01
N SER A 282 7.41 -12.31 6.58
CA SER A 282 8.50 -13.25 6.35
C SER A 282 8.27 -14.22 5.18
N GLY A 283 7.10 -14.18 4.56
CA GLY A 283 6.68 -15.02 3.45
C GLY A 283 6.68 -14.28 2.11
N PHE A 284 5.53 -14.26 1.45
CA PHE A 284 5.41 -13.75 0.07
C PHE A 284 5.65 -12.24 -0.09
N ALA A 285 5.55 -11.46 1.00
CA ALA A 285 5.92 -10.05 0.98
C ALA A 285 7.38 -9.81 0.54
N VAL A 286 8.27 -10.76 0.81
CA VAL A 286 9.68 -10.71 0.35
C VAL A 286 9.76 -10.55 -1.17
N ALA A 287 9.01 -11.37 -1.94
CA ALA A 287 8.99 -11.30 -3.39
C ALA A 287 8.43 -9.94 -3.88
N LYS A 288 7.40 -9.41 -3.20
CA LYS A 288 6.80 -8.12 -3.53
C LYS A 288 7.76 -6.96 -3.26
N ARG A 289 8.51 -6.98 -2.13
CA ARG A 289 9.54 -5.99 -1.82
C ARG A 289 10.70 -6.01 -2.81
N ILE A 290 11.16 -7.20 -3.22
CA ILE A 290 12.22 -7.34 -4.23
C ILE A 290 11.78 -6.77 -5.60
N GLN A 291 10.51 -6.93 -5.94
CA GLN A 291 9.96 -6.46 -7.21
C GLN A 291 9.64 -4.96 -7.20
N SER A 292 9.50 -4.33 -6.01
CA SER A 292 9.13 -2.93 -5.89
C SER A 292 10.18 -2.00 -6.53
N PRO A 293 9.77 -0.80 -6.98
CA PRO A 293 10.69 0.18 -7.55
C PRO A 293 11.65 0.73 -6.48
N PRO A 294 12.69 1.48 -6.90
CA PRO A 294 13.50 2.26 -5.97
C PRO A 294 12.62 3.08 -5.02
N MET A 295 13.04 3.19 -3.77
CA MET A 295 12.35 4.01 -2.77
C MET A 295 13.30 5.03 -2.16
N LEU A 296 12.77 6.12 -1.68
CA LEU A 296 13.54 7.11 -0.92
C LEU A 296 13.71 6.62 0.52
N ALA A 297 14.95 6.44 0.95
CA ALA A 297 15.26 6.05 2.30
C ALA A 297 15.17 7.27 3.24
N ILE A 298 14.14 7.32 4.05
CA ILE A 298 13.87 8.38 5.02
C ILE A 298 14.19 7.90 6.43
N SER A 299 13.84 6.66 6.73
CA SER A 299 14.12 6.03 8.01
C SER A 299 15.51 5.38 8.02
N ARG A 300 15.92 4.96 9.20
CA ARG A 300 17.16 4.19 9.37
C ARG A 300 17.11 2.81 8.72
N ARG A 301 15.91 2.28 8.48
CA ARG A 301 15.68 0.91 8.02
C ARG A 301 14.67 0.87 6.88
N ALA A 302 15.01 1.52 5.78
CA ALA A 302 14.25 1.39 4.55
C ALA A 302 14.46 0.01 3.90
N PHE A 303 13.42 -0.55 3.30
CA PHE A 303 13.55 -1.78 2.52
C PHE A 303 14.52 -1.58 1.35
N GLY A 304 15.31 -2.63 1.05
CA GLY A 304 16.31 -2.58 0.00
C GLY A 304 17.65 -1.95 0.39
N ASN A 305 17.75 -1.27 1.53
CA ASN A 305 19.01 -0.68 2.02
C ASN A 305 19.76 -1.61 2.98
N ASP A 306 19.19 -1.91 4.15
CA ASP A 306 19.84 -2.73 5.16
C ASP A 306 19.06 -3.98 5.58
N LEU A 307 17.86 -4.15 5.05
CA LEU A 307 17.08 -5.38 5.22
C LEU A 307 17.45 -6.40 4.15
N ARG A 308 17.93 -7.55 4.57
CA ARG A 308 18.24 -8.65 3.65
C ARG A 308 17.00 -9.49 3.40
N GLU A 309 16.59 -9.58 2.16
CA GLU A 309 15.42 -10.32 1.69
C GLU A 309 15.77 -11.77 1.31
N SER A 310 16.46 -12.49 2.18
CA SER A 310 16.88 -13.87 1.92
C SER A 310 16.01 -14.94 2.57
N GLN A 311 15.22 -14.58 3.58
CA GLN A 311 14.34 -15.50 4.29
C GLN A 311 12.93 -15.43 3.70
N ILE A 312 12.41 -16.57 3.25
CA ILE A 312 11.10 -16.66 2.57
C ILE A 312 10.07 -17.40 3.42
N ARG A 313 10.46 -18.01 4.55
CA ARG A 313 9.54 -18.79 5.37
C ARG A 313 9.43 -18.22 6.77
N PRO A 314 8.21 -18.18 7.34
CA PRO A 314 8.05 -17.86 8.74
C PRO A 314 8.76 -18.91 9.60
N TYR A 315 9.36 -18.44 10.68
CA TYR A 315 9.99 -19.29 11.68
C TYR A 315 9.45 -18.92 13.05
N TYR A 316 9.03 -19.93 13.78
CA TYR A 316 8.59 -19.80 15.15
C TYR A 316 9.51 -20.61 16.06
N THR A 317 9.94 -20.01 17.17
CA THR A 317 10.80 -20.66 18.15
C THR A 317 9.99 -21.55 19.08
N GLN A 318 10.69 -22.44 19.81
CA GLN A 318 10.04 -23.25 20.87
C GLN A 318 9.44 -22.36 21.96
N GLU A 319 10.07 -21.23 22.26
CA GLU A 319 9.56 -20.25 23.23
C GLU A 319 8.26 -19.60 22.74
N TYR A 320 8.16 -19.27 21.45
CA TYR A 320 6.91 -18.81 20.86
C TYR A 320 5.78 -19.82 21.06
N GLU A 321 6.02 -21.10 20.74
CA GLU A 321 5.00 -22.16 20.89
C GLU A 321 4.58 -22.35 22.35
N ARG A 322 5.52 -22.23 23.27
CA ARG A 322 5.26 -22.31 24.72
C ARG A 322 4.36 -21.15 25.17
N LEU A 323 4.68 -19.92 24.78
CA LEU A 323 3.90 -18.72 25.12
C LEU A 323 2.51 -18.76 24.49
N LYS A 324 2.43 -19.12 23.22
CA LYS A 324 1.15 -19.28 22.52
C LYS A 324 0.23 -20.27 23.26
N LYS A 325 0.76 -21.44 23.63
CA LYS A 325 -0.01 -22.46 24.38
C LYS A 325 -0.48 -21.94 25.74
N LYS A 326 0.35 -21.16 26.45
CA LYS A 326 0.00 -20.52 27.72
C LYS A 326 -1.13 -19.52 27.58
N LEU A 327 -1.10 -18.68 26.56
CA LEU A 327 -2.07 -17.60 26.33
C LEU A 327 -3.44 -18.12 25.84
N LEU A 328 -3.49 -19.31 25.26
CA LEU A 328 -4.71 -19.93 24.74
C LEU A 328 -5.39 -20.87 25.78
N GLN A 329 -4.82 -21.07 26.96
CA GLN A 329 -5.42 -21.81 28.09
C GLN A 329 -6.26 -20.88 28.98
#